data_7d86ba99641093865fb68621b74bfbd4
#
_entry.id   7d86ba99641093865fb68621b74bfbd4
#
_cell.length_a   1.000
_cell.length_b   1.000
_cell.length_c   1.000
_cell.angle_alpha   90.00
_cell.angle_beta   90.00
_cell.angle_gamma   90.00
#
_symmetry.space_group_name_H-M   'P 1'
#
loop_
_entity.id
_entity.type
_entity.pdbx_description
1 polymer ?
#
loop_
_entity_poly.entity_id
_entity_poly.type
_entity_poly.pdbx_seq_one_letter_code
_entity_poly.pdbx_strand_id
1 'polypeptide(L)'
;MILHEIAQDIVNQTMQTIPYNINIMDSEGVIVASGRPERIGTFHERAYEVVKSGLAIETYKEDLKNKKNIEPGISLPIIIENRTIGSVGITGNPEEVRVFGELLKHTVELMLKQTFMKDRIYYRQVNKIMFMQDLLTGRMFEDGELLYSRAKEYGINLQGELLLLTAEVAQEKMIEVKKKYYAMERFESLLDRNVL
;
A
#
# COMPACT_ATOMS: atom_id res chain seq x y z
N MET A 1 -8.69 -3.19 1.71
CA MET A 1 -9.04 -1.76 1.58
C MET A 1 -8.09 -1.04 0.62
N ILE A 2 -6.77 -0.99 0.86
CA ILE A 2 -5.80 -0.32 -0.04
C ILE A 2 -5.82 -0.87 -1.47
N LEU A 3 -5.92 -2.19 -1.64
CA LEU A 3 -6.03 -2.81 -2.97
C LEU A 3 -7.26 -2.29 -3.75
N HIS A 4 -8.39 -2.11 -3.08
CA HIS A 4 -9.61 -1.60 -3.71
C HIS A 4 -9.47 -0.15 -4.20
N GLU A 5 -8.74 0.69 -3.46
CA GLU A 5 -8.58 2.11 -3.79
C GLU A 5 -7.75 2.33 -5.06
N ILE A 6 -6.69 1.54 -5.25
CA ILE A 6 -5.76 1.71 -6.38
C ILE A 6 -6.06 0.78 -7.57
N ALA A 7 -6.77 -0.32 -7.33
CA ALA A 7 -6.96 -1.38 -8.33
C ALA A 7 -7.69 -0.88 -9.58
N GLN A 8 -8.77 -0.11 -9.41
CA GLN A 8 -9.57 0.35 -10.55
C GLN A 8 -8.80 1.37 -11.39
N ASP A 9 -8.01 2.24 -10.78
CA ASP A 9 -7.16 3.19 -11.51
C ASP A 9 -6.12 2.46 -12.36
N ILE A 10 -5.50 1.41 -11.81
CA ILE A 10 -4.54 0.57 -12.54
C ILE A 10 -5.22 -0.08 -13.75
N VAL A 11 -6.40 -0.70 -13.54
CA VAL A 11 -7.16 -1.33 -14.63
C VAL A 11 -7.49 -0.31 -15.71
N ASN A 12 -8.04 0.84 -15.34
CA ASN A 12 -8.43 1.88 -16.27
C ASN A 12 -7.25 2.41 -17.10
N GLN A 13 -6.10 2.65 -16.46
CA GLN A 13 -4.90 3.12 -17.16
C GLN A 13 -4.32 2.04 -18.08
N THR A 14 -4.25 0.80 -17.61
CA THR A 14 -3.67 -0.29 -18.38
C THR A 14 -4.50 -0.63 -19.60
N MET A 15 -5.83 -0.63 -19.50
CA MET A 15 -6.74 -0.90 -20.61
C MET A 15 -6.77 0.20 -21.69
N GLN A 16 -6.17 1.35 -21.45
CA GLN A 16 -5.93 2.32 -22.52
C GLN A 16 -4.84 1.87 -23.50
N THR A 17 -3.98 0.94 -23.06
CA THR A 17 -2.81 0.50 -23.82
C THR A 17 -2.96 -0.92 -24.35
N ILE A 18 -3.60 -1.82 -23.59
CA ILE A 18 -3.78 -3.21 -23.99
C ILE A 18 -5.25 -3.56 -24.27
N PRO A 19 -5.54 -4.29 -25.37
CA PRO A 19 -6.91 -4.57 -25.81
C PRO A 19 -7.56 -5.77 -25.09
N TYR A 20 -7.05 -6.14 -23.92
CA TYR A 20 -7.52 -7.30 -23.15
C TYR A 20 -8.22 -6.87 -21.87
N ASN A 21 -9.30 -7.58 -21.50
CA ASN A 21 -9.96 -7.30 -20.24
C ASN A 21 -9.11 -7.75 -19.06
N ILE A 22 -8.97 -6.86 -18.09
CA ILE A 22 -8.20 -7.06 -16.86
C ILE A 22 -9.16 -7.12 -15.68
N ASN A 23 -8.88 -8.04 -14.76
CA ASN A 23 -9.54 -8.12 -13.47
C ASN A 23 -8.48 -8.16 -12.36
N ILE A 24 -8.74 -7.46 -11.26
CA ILE A 24 -7.97 -7.58 -10.02
C ILE A 24 -8.91 -8.13 -8.96
N MET A 25 -8.47 -9.16 -8.24
CA MET A 25 -9.24 -9.87 -7.23
C MET A 25 -8.52 -9.81 -5.88
N ASP A 26 -9.30 -9.78 -4.81
CA ASP A 26 -8.79 -9.80 -3.44
C ASP A 26 -8.41 -11.23 -2.97
N SER A 27 -8.07 -11.35 -1.67
CA SER A 27 -7.69 -12.63 -1.04
C SER A 27 -8.82 -13.66 -1.00
N GLU A 28 -10.05 -13.24 -1.17
CA GLU A 28 -11.22 -14.12 -1.18
C GLU A 28 -11.65 -14.48 -2.61
N GLY A 29 -10.92 -14.02 -3.63
CA GLY A 29 -11.24 -14.26 -5.03
C GLY A 29 -12.38 -13.40 -5.57
N VAL A 30 -12.75 -12.33 -4.87
CA VAL A 30 -13.76 -11.38 -5.32
C VAL A 30 -13.12 -10.33 -6.22
N ILE A 31 -13.74 -10.05 -7.36
CA ILE A 31 -13.25 -9.02 -8.30
C ILE A 31 -13.46 -7.64 -7.66
N VAL A 32 -12.35 -6.93 -7.39
CA VAL A 32 -12.34 -5.60 -6.81
C VAL A 32 -12.18 -4.51 -7.86
N ALA A 33 -11.63 -4.85 -9.02
CA ALA A 33 -11.53 -3.96 -10.17
C ALA A 33 -11.59 -4.75 -11.48
N SER A 34 -12.23 -4.18 -12.49
CA SER A 34 -12.42 -4.81 -13.79
C SER A 34 -12.56 -3.78 -14.91
N GLY A 35 -12.10 -4.14 -16.10
CA GLY A 35 -12.45 -3.43 -17.32
C GLY A 35 -13.91 -3.61 -17.73
N ARG A 36 -14.61 -4.58 -17.12
CA ARG A 36 -16.06 -4.81 -17.26
C ARG A 36 -16.72 -4.54 -15.91
N PRO A 37 -17.30 -3.35 -15.70
CA PRO A 37 -17.84 -2.93 -14.39
C PRO A 37 -18.87 -3.89 -13.78
N GLU A 38 -19.65 -4.58 -14.61
CA GLU A 38 -20.64 -5.57 -14.20
C GLU A 38 -20.05 -6.79 -13.50
N ARG A 39 -18.73 -6.99 -13.61
CA ARG A 39 -18.03 -8.11 -12.95
C ARG A 39 -17.55 -7.76 -11.54
N ILE A 40 -17.48 -6.49 -11.21
CA ILE A 40 -17.02 -6.05 -9.89
C ILE A 40 -17.95 -6.59 -8.80
N GLY A 41 -17.39 -7.13 -7.73
CA GLY A 41 -18.11 -7.76 -6.64
C GLY A 41 -18.49 -9.22 -6.90
N THR A 42 -18.21 -9.78 -8.09
CA THR A 42 -18.48 -11.20 -8.36
C THR A 42 -17.28 -12.08 -7.98
N PHE A 43 -17.57 -13.31 -7.57
CA PHE A 43 -16.56 -14.31 -7.23
C PHE A 43 -15.93 -14.90 -8.49
N HIS A 44 -14.61 -15.10 -8.46
CA HIS A 44 -13.83 -15.68 -9.54
C HIS A 44 -13.07 -16.93 -9.05
N GLU A 45 -13.58 -18.13 -9.41
CA GLU A 45 -13.06 -19.41 -8.93
C GLU A 45 -11.55 -19.57 -9.15
N ARG A 46 -11.04 -19.30 -10.36
CA ARG A 46 -9.60 -19.42 -10.68
C ARG A 46 -8.74 -18.45 -9.89
N ALA A 47 -9.24 -17.26 -9.62
CA ALA A 47 -8.55 -16.29 -8.79
C ALA A 47 -8.38 -16.79 -7.36
N TYR A 48 -9.44 -17.39 -6.81
CA TYR A 48 -9.38 -18.01 -5.48
C TYR A 48 -8.37 -19.16 -5.41
N GLU A 49 -8.35 -20.04 -6.43
CA GLU A 49 -7.35 -21.11 -6.55
C GLU A 49 -5.91 -20.55 -6.58
N VAL A 50 -5.68 -19.47 -7.35
CA VAL A 50 -4.38 -18.77 -7.41
C VAL A 50 -3.98 -18.21 -6.05
N VAL A 51 -4.91 -17.57 -5.34
CA VAL A 51 -4.65 -17.03 -4.01
C VAL A 51 -4.29 -18.13 -3.02
N LYS A 52 -4.98 -19.25 -3.05
CA LYS A 52 -4.73 -20.37 -2.12
C LYS A 52 -3.44 -21.13 -2.42
N SER A 53 -3.12 -21.33 -3.70
CA SER A 53 -1.92 -22.05 -4.10
C SER A 53 -0.66 -21.18 -4.16
N GLY A 54 -0.83 -19.86 -4.37
CA GLY A 54 0.28 -18.95 -4.68
C GLY A 54 0.89 -19.17 -6.07
N LEU A 55 0.26 -19.99 -6.92
CA LEU A 55 0.76 -20.36 -8.24
C LEU A 55 -0.10 -19.72 -9.34
N ALA A 56 0.55 -19.36 -10.44
CA ALA A 56 -0.14 -18.90 -11.64
C ALA A 56 -1.01 -20.02 -12.24
N ILE A 57 -2.18 -19.66 -12.78
CA ILE A 57 -3.07 -20.58 -13.49
C ILE A 57 -3.35 -20.02 -14.88
N GLU A 58 -3.07 -20.82 -15.88
CA GLU A 58 -3.46 -20.59 -17.27
C GLU A 58 -4.72 -21.38 -17.59
N THR A 59 -5.62 -20.76 -18.28
CA THR A 59 -6.90 -21.40 -18.70
C THR A 59 -6.99 -21.30 -20.21
N TYR A 60 -6.90 -22.43 -20.86
CA TYR A 60 -7.02 -22.53 -22.31
C TYR A 60 -8.48 -22.79 -22.72
N LYS A 61 -8.81 -22.44 -23.96
CA LYS A 61 -10.18 -22.61 -24.48
C LYS A 61 -10.63 -24.07 -24.46
N GLU A 62 -9.70 -25.01 -24.63
CA GLU A 62 -9.93 -26.45 -24.61
C GLU A 62 -10.36 -26.96 -23.22
N ASP A 63 -9.90 -26.30 -22.15
CA ASP A 63 -10.20 -26.67 -20.77
C ASP A 63 -11.63 -26.27 -20.33
N LEU A 64 -12.31 -25.48 -21.18
CA LEU A 64 -13.60 -24.86 -20.85
C LEU A 64 -14.82 -25.62 -21.33
N LYS A 65 -14.65 -26.81 -21.94
CA LYS A 65 -15.73 -27.59 -22.62
C LYS A 65 -17.02 -27.83 -21.79
N ASN A 66 -16.95 -27.65 -20.47
CA ASN A 66 -18.11 -27.83 -19.55
C ASN A 66 -18.23 -26.71 -18.47
N LYS A 67 -17.48 -25.63 -18.55
CA LYS A 67 -17.52 -24.55 -17.55
C LYS A 67 -18.19 -23.31 -18.14
N LYS A 68 -19.36 -22.95 -17.60
CA LYS A 68 -20.05 -21.70 -17.92
C LYS A 68 -19.40 -20.57 -17.11
N ASN A 69 -19.19 -19.42 -17.71
CA ASN A 69 -18.67 -18.18 -17.09
C ASN A 69 -17.15 -18.12 -16.82
N ILE A 70 -16.34 -19.02 -17.37
CA ILE A 70 -14.88 -18.89 -17.37
C ILE A 70 -14.42 -18.57 -18.80
N GLU A 71 -13.61 -17.56 -18.95
CA GLU A 71 -12.98 -17.18 -20.22
C GLU A 71 -11.52 -17.65 -20.23
N PRO A 72 -10.94 -17.94 -21.41
CA PRO A 72 -9.50 -18.20 -21.51
C PRO A 72 -8.70 -17.03 -20.99
N GLY A 73 -7.56 -17.30 -20.37
CA GLY A 73 -6.73 -16.24 -19.83
C GLY A 73 -5.65 -16.76 -18.89
N ILE A 74 -4.99 -15.83 -18.23
CA ILE A 74 -4.02 -16.10 -17.19
C ILE A 74 -4.46 -15.40 -15.88
N SER A 75 -4.27 -16.10 -14.77
CA SER A 75 -4.46 -15.56 -13.42
C SER A 75 -3.16 -15.72 -12.63
N LEU A 76 -2.63 -14.61 -12.12
CA LEU A 76 -1.34 -14.51 -11.46
C LEU A 76 -1.51 -14.04 -10.01
N PRO A 77 -0.75 -14.59 -9.04
CA PRO A 77 -0.81 -14.15 -7.66
C PRO A 77 -0.15 -12.78 -7.47
N ILE A 78 -0.79 -11.91 -6.70
CA ILE A 78 -0.19 -10.67 -6.19
C ILE A 78 0.47 -11.00 -4.85
N ILE A 79 1.80 -10.87 -4.78
CA ILE A 79 2.58 -11.28 -3.62
C ILE A 79 3.24 -10.06 -2.97
N ILE A 80 2.94 -9.82 -1.70
CA ILE A 80 3.57 -8.77 -0.88
C ILE A 80 4.12 -9.42 0.39
N GLU A 81 5.39 -9.16 0.70
CA GLU A 81 6.07 -9.70 1.89
C GLU A 81 5.85 -11.22 2.06
N ASN A 82 6.02 -11.99 0.99
CA ASN A 82 5.83 -13.45 0.92
C ASN A 82 4.39 -13.94 1.22
N ARG A 83 3.39 -13.06 1.09
CA ARG A 83 1.98 -13.43 1.24
C ARG A 83 1.22 -13.10 -0.03
N THR A 84 0.42 -14.03 -0.48
CA THR A 84 -0.54 -13.77 -1.57
C THR A 84 -1.72 -12.99 -1.01
N ILE A 85 -1.91 -11.77 -1.49
CA ILE A 85 -2.94 -10.83 -1.02
C ILE A 85 -4.09 -10.65 -2.00
N GLY A 86 -3.98 -11.26 -3.16
CA GLY A 86 -4.96 -11.18 -4.23
C GLY A 86 -4.41 -11.80 -5.50
N SER A 87 -5.08 -11.57 -6.59
CA SER A 87 -4.64 -12.01 -7.91
C SER A 87 -5.00 -11.00 -9.00
N VAL A 88 -4.29 -11.06 -10.11
CA VAL A 88 -4.59 -10.34 -11.33
C VAL A 88 -4.89 -11.32 -12.46
N GLY A 89 -5.96 -11.08 -13.21
CA GLY A 89 -6.36 -11.88 -14.36
C GLY A 89 -6.41 -11.05 -15.62
N ILE A 90 -5.94 -11.64 -16.74
CA ILE A 90 -6.11 -11.08 -18.08
C ILE A 90 -6.84 -12.11 -18.93
N THR A 91 -7.90 -11.69 -19.61
CA THR A 91 -8.68 -12.49 -20.54
C THR A 91 -8.02 -12.48 -21.91
N GLY A 92 -7.82 -13.66 -22.49
CA GLY A 92 -7.22 -13.82 -23.82
C GLY A 92 -6.54 -15.18 -23.96
N ASN A 93 -5.89 -15.43 -25.10
CA ASN A 93 -5.05 -16.63 -25.24
C ASN A 93 -3.85 -16.54 -24.29
N PRO A 94 -3.62 -17.51 -23.37
CA PRO A 94 -2.52 -17.46 -22.41
C PRO A 94 -1.15 -17.16 -23.05
N GLU A 95 -0.86 -17.69 -24.23
CA GLU A 95 0.40 -17.45 -24.93
C GLU A 95 0.60 -15.97 -25.32
N GLU A 96 -0.50 -15.27 -25.63
CA GLU A 96 -0.48 -13.86 -26.03
C GLU A 96 -0.47 -12.92 -24.83
N VAL A 97 -1.22 -13.26 -23.77
CA VAL A 97 -1.47 -12.36 -22.65
C VAL A 97 -0.49 -12.54 -21.48
N ARG A 98 0.33 -13.59 -21.46
CA ARG A 98 1.26 -13.90 -20.36
C ARG A 98 2.19 -12.74 -20.03
N VAL A 99 2.83 -12.17 -21.04
CA VAL A 99 3.79 -11.06 -20.86
C VAL A 99 3.10 -9.84 -20.25
N PHE A 100 1.88 -9.52 -20.71
CA PHE A 100 1.09 -8.43 -20.14
C PHE A 100 0.66 -8.72 -18.70
N GLY A 101 0.32 -9.99 -18.42
CA GLY A 101 -0.04 -10.44 -17.08
C GLY A 101 1.09 -10.27 -16.08
N GLU A 102 2.29 -10.72 -16.40
CA GLU A 102 3.47 -10.55 -15.55
C GLU A 102 3.82 -9.08 -15.33
N LEU A 103 3.78 -8.25 -16.38
CA LEU A 103 4.03 -6.83 -16.28
C LEU A 103 3.01 -6.15 -15.36
N LEU A 104 1.73 -6.47 -15.53
CA LEU A 104 0.65 -5.94 -14.72
C LEU A 104 0.78 -6.36 -13.26
N LYS A 105 1.06 -7.64 -12.99
CA LYS A 105 1.33 -8.16 -11.65
C LYS A 105 2.42 -7.35 -10.97
N HIS A 106 3.58 -7.18 -11.62
CA HIS A 106 4.68 -6.39 -11.06
C HIS A 106 4.31 -4.94 -10.81
N THR A 107 3.53 -4.34 -11.71
CA THR A 107 3.04 -2.96 -11.54
C THR A 107 2.15 -2.84 -10.31
N VAL A 108 1.19 -3.76 -10.15
CA VAL A 108 0.29 -3.79 -8.97
C VAL A 108 1.10 -3.98 -7.68
N GLU A 109 2.02 -4.94 -7.66
CA GLU A 109 2.88 -5.21 -6.51
C GLU A 109 3.74 -4.00 -6.13
N LEU A 110 4.31 -3.30 -7.12
CA LEU A 110 5.11 -2.10 -6.90
C LEU A 110 4.27 -0.96 -6.31
N MET A 111 3.10 -0.70 -6.87
CA MET A 111 2.20 0.36 -6.38
C MET A 111 1.71 0.08 -4.97
N LEU A 112 1.38 -1.17 -4.65
CA LEU A 112 1.02 -1.59 -3.30
C LEU A 112 2.18 -1.39 -2.33
N LYS A 113 3.39 -1.83 -2.68
CA LYS A 113 4.60 -1.61 -1.86
C LYS A 113 4.83 -0.13 -1.58
N GLN A 114 4.71 0.72 -2.59
CA GLN A 114 4.85 2.18 -2.41
C GLN A 114 3.81 2.75 -1.45
N THR A 115 2.56 2.29 -1.55
CA THR A 115 1.48 2.73 -0.65
C THR A 115 1.74 2.29 0.79
N PHE A 116 2.11 1.04 1.02
CA PHE A 116 2.47 0.54 2.36
C PHE A 116 3.70 1.27 2.94
N MET A 117 4.69 1.60 2.11
CA MET A 117 5.85 2.38 2.58
C MET A 117 5.45 3.79 3.00
N LYS A 118 4.58 4.47 2.24
CA LYS A 118 4.07 5.79 2.62
C LYS A 118 3.31 5.74 3.94
N ASP A 119 2.45 4.74 4.13
CA ASP A 119 1.71 4.55 5.37
C ASP A 119 2.64 4.29 6.56
N ARG A 120 3.67 3.44 6.41
CA ARG A 120 4.68 3.20 7.46
C ARG A 120 5.41 4.48 7.87
N ILE A 121 5.84 5.29 6.91
CA ILE A 121 6.50 6.57 7.18
C ILE A 121 5.54 7.49 7.92
N TYR A 122 4.31 7.63 7.44
CA TYR A 122 3.29 8.46 8.07
C TYR A 122 3.01 8.04 9.52
N TYR A 123 2.74 6.74 9.77
CA TYR A 123 2.49 6.24 11.12
C TYR A 123 3.70 6.42 12.04
N ARG A 124 4.92 6.18 11.55
CA ARG A 124 6.13 6.40 12.34
C ARG A 124 6.24 7.87 12.79
N GLN A 125 5.91 8.79 11.92
CA GLN A 125 5.99 10.22 12.24
C GLN A 125 4.87 10.68 13.16
N VAL A 126 3.64 10.21 12.96
CA VAL A 126 2.53 10.46 13.89
C VAL A 126 2.88 9.94 15.28
N ASN A 127 3.39 8.71 15.38
CA ASN A 127 3.80 8.12 16.66
C ASN A 127 4.97 8.89 17.31
N LYS A 128 5.95 9.38 16.52
CA LYS A 128 7.02 10.26 17.02
C LYS A 128 6.45 11.55 17.62
N ILE A 129 5.51 12.19 16.92
CA ILE A 129 4.85 13.41 17.42
C ILE A 129 4.09 13.14 18.72
N MET A 130 3.32 12.07 18.78
CA MET A 130 2.60 11.67 19.99
C MET A 130 3.57 11.39 21.15
N PHE A 131 4.66 10.66 20.90
CA PHE A 131 5.70 10.44 21.89
C PHE A 131 6.32 11.73 22.40
N MET A 132 6.60 12.70 21.51
CA MET A 132 7.13 14.01 21.89
C MET A 132 6.13 14.81 22.76
N GLN A 133 4.84 14.75 22.42
CA GLN A 133 3.81 15.40 23.22
C GLN A 133 3.69 14.77 24.61
N ASP A 134 3.74 13.45 24.71
CA ASP A 134 3.71 12.75 25.99
C ASP A 134 4.94 13.07 26.84
N LEU A 135 6.12 13.13 26.21
CA LEU A 135 7.37 13.55 26.86
C LEU A 135 7.29 14.97 27.43
N LEU A 136 6.78 15.92 26.65
CA LEU A 136 6.66 17.34 27.05
C LEU A 136 5.58 17.57 28.14
N THR A 137 4.52 16.77 28.13
CA THR A 137 3.41 16.91 29.08
C THR A 137 3.59 16.10 30.36
N GLY A 138 4.67 15.30 30.45
CA GLY A 138 4.91 14.40 31.57
C GLY A 138 3.89 13.27 31.68
N ARG A 139 3.08 13.06 30.66
CA ARG A 139 2.12 11.97 30.62
C ARG A 139 2.86 10.69 30.28
N MET A 140 2.92 9.73 31.14
CA MET A 140 3.30 8.38 30.75
C MET A 140 4.65 7.82 31.16
N PHE A 141 5.30 8.16 32.21
CA PHE A 141 6.56 7.41 32.42
C PHE A 141 6.66 6.83 33.85
N GLU A 142 5.78 5.87 34.12
CA GLU A 142 6.00 4.95 35.26
C GLU A 142 7.13 3.96 34.98
N ASP A 143 7.42 3.66 33.68
CA ASP A 143 8.47 2.74 33.23
C ASP A 143 9.55 3.50 32.43
N GLY A 144 10.68 3.79 33.10
CA GLY A 144 11.82 4.48 32.50
C GLY A 144 12.49 3.69 31.37
N GLU A 145 12.52 2.35 31.44
CA GLU A 145 13.15 1.52 30.37
C GLU A 145 12.36 1.64 29.06
N LEU A 146 11.05 1.62 29.14
CA LEU A 146 10.17 1.79 27.99
C LEU A 146 10.34 3.18 27.36
N LEU A 147 10.50 4.22 28.18
CA LEU A 147 10.76 5.58 27.75
C LEU A 147 12.07 5.67 26.93
N TYR A 148 13.17 5.15 27.47
CA TYR A 148 14.47 5.16 26.81
C TYR A 148 14.46 4.34 25.51
N SER A 149 13.80 3.19 25.52
CA SER A 149 13.65 2.34 24.34
C SER A 149 12.93 3.06 23.20
N ARG A 150 11.80 3.70 23.50
CA ARG A 150 11.03 4.47 22.52
C ARG A 150 11.78 5.71 22.01
N ALA A 151 12.44 6.45 22.90
CA ALA A 151 13.25 7.58 22.51
C ALA A 151 14.34 7.19 21.51
N LYS A 152 15.03 6.07 21.78
CA LYS A 152 16.06 5.52 20.90
C LYS A 152 15.50 5.12 19.53
N GLU A 153 14.31 4.56 19.48
CA GLU A 153 13.62 4.22 18.21
C GLU A 153 13.38 5.45 17.31
N TYR A 154 13.12 6.62 17.94
CA TYR A 154 12.92 7.88 17.23
C TYR A 154 14.21 8.72 17.08
N GLY A 155 15.37 8.17 17.48
CA GLY A 155 16.66 8.86 17.40
C GLY A 155 16.83 9.96 18.44
N ILE A 156 16.08 9.92 19.55
CA ILE A 156 16.14 10.91 20.64
C ILE A 156 17.03 10.37 21.75
N ASN A 157 18.08 11.10 22.10
CA ASN A 157 18.93 10.77 23.23
C ASN A 157 18.47 11.49 24.49
N LEU A 158 17.82 10.76 25.40
CA LEU A 158 17.34 11.31 26.69
C LEU A 158 18.40 11.35 27.78
N GLN A 159 19.62 10.85 27.54
CA GLN A 159 20.71 10.84 28.52
C GLN A 159 21.60 12.09 28.44
N GLY A 160 21.42 12.91 27.40
CA GLY A 160 22.19 14.13 27.18
C GLY A 160 21.44 15.40 27.62
N GLU A 161 22.06 16.53 27.39
CA GLU A 161 21.37 17.82 27.53
C GLU A 161 20.32 17.95 26.42
N LEU A 162 19.10 18.33 26.80
CA LEU A 162 17.99 18.52 25.87
C LEU A 162 17.67 20.01 25.78
N LEU A 163 17.67 20.54 24.56
CA LEU A 163 17.24 21.90 24.27
C LEU A 163 15.80 21.84 23.70
N LEU A 164 14.86 22.46 24.42
CA LEU A 164 13.49 22.62 23.92
C LEU A 164 13.37 23.98 23.23
N LEU A 165 13.06 23.95 21.95
CA LEU A 165 12.73 25.12 21.16
C LEU A 165 11.22 25.14 20.88
N THR A 166 10.57 26.26 21.23
CA THR A 166 9.16 26.49 20.92
C THR A 166 9.03 27.59 19.89
N ALA A 167 8.22 27.38 18.87
CA ALA A 167 7.90 28.38 17.87
C ALA A 167 6.38 28.56 17.80
N GLU A 168 5.94 29.80 17.96
CA GLU A 168 4.54 30.16 17.79
C GLU A 168 4.34 30.76 16.40
N VAL A 169 3.38 30.19 15.66
CA VAL A 169 3.00 30.73 14.35
C VAL A 169 1.75 31.57 14.53
N ALA A 170 1.86 32.86 14.23
CA ALA A 170 0.70 33.77 14.30
C ALA A 170 -0.45 33.25 13.42
N GLN A 171 -1.61 33.12 14.04
CA GLN A 171 -2.81 32.61 13.40
C GLN A 171 -3.40 33.63 12.43
N GLU A 172 -3.19 33.45 11.15
CA GLU A 172 -4.10 34.06 10.17
C GLU A 172 -4.80 33.07 9.22
N LYS A 173 -4.48 31.81 9.22
CA LYS A 173 -5.29 30.79 8.52
C LYS A 173 -5.08 29.43 9.15
N MET A 174 -6.18 28.73 9.43
CA MET A 174 -6.18 27.33 9.83
C MET A 174 -5.42 26.49 8.80
N ILE A 175 -4.18 26.19 9.13
CA ILE A 175 -3.31 25.40 8.27
C ILE A 175 -3.74 23.94 8.42
N GLU A 176 -4.18 23.32 7.32
CA GLU A 176 -4.47 21.88 7.27
C GLU A 176 -3.33 21.08 7.92
N VAL A 177 -3.66 19.98 8.58
CA VAL A 177 -2.70 19.09 9.28
C VAL A 177 -1.48 18.75 8.43
N LYS A 178 -1.66 18.58 7.11
CA LYS A 178 -0.58 18.38 6.13
C LYS A 178 0.42 19.54 6.09
N LYS A 179 -0.02 20.79 6.18
CA LYS A 179 0.88 21.95 6.15
C LYS A 179 1.68 22.12 7.45
N LYS A 180 1.09 21.76 8.59
CA LYS A 180 1.84 21.68 9.87
C LYS A 180 2.99 20.67 9.78
N TYR A 181 2.75 19.58 9.11
CA TYR A 181 3.72 18.51 8.90
C TYR A 181 4.92 18.98 8.07
N TYR A 182 4.69 19.60 6.91
CA TYR A 182 5.75 20.19 6.07
C TYR A 182 6.53 21.30 6.77
N ALA A 183 5.88 22.08 7.65
CA ALA A 183 6.55 23.11 8.43
C ALA A 183 7.52 22.50 9.46
N MET A 184 7.14 21.37 10.09
CA MET A 184 8.03 20.64 11.02
C MET A 184 9.22 19.98 10.32
N GLU A 185 9.02 19.29 9.20
CA GLU A 185 10.12 18.72 8.40
C GLU A 185 11.15 19.80 7.98
N ARG A 186 10.63 20.94 7.55
CA ARG A 186 11.49 22.07 7.14
C ARG A 186 12.23 22.66 8.33
N PHE A 187 11.63 22.68 9.51
CA PHE A 187 12.26 23.17 10.74
C PHE A 187 13.34 22.18 11.22
N GLU A 188 13.07 20.87 11.23
CA GLU A 188 14.08 19.82 11.52
C GLU A 188 15.26 19.92 10.53
N SER A 189 15.01 20.09 9.23
CA SER A 189 16.08 20.23 8.23
C SER A 189 16.92 21.50 8.37
N LEU A 190 16.39 22.56 8.99
CA LEU A 190 17.12 23.79 9.29
C LEU A 190 17.97 23.64 10.55
N LEU A 191 17.50 22.87 11.54
CA LEU A 191 18.26 22.56 12.75
C LEU A 191 19.45 21.64 12.42
N ASP A 192 19.26 20.61 11.62
CA ASP A 192 20.32 19.68 11.20
C ASP A 192 21.43 20.37 10.39
N ARG A 193 21.15 21.49 9.73
CA ARG A 193 22.13 22.28 8.98
C ARG A 193 22.93 23.30 9.81
N ASN A 194 22.47 23.64 11.02
CA ASN A 194 23.05 24.70 11.84
C ASN A 194 23.58 24.19 13.19
N VAL A 195 23.58 22.89 13.44
CA VAL A 195 24.21 22.26 14.61
C VAL A 195 25.49 21.54 14.14
N LEU A 196 26.51 22.31 13.83
CA LEU A 196 27.92 21.91 13.74
C LEU A 196 28.74 22.82 14.61
#